data_dce55a23a75f518cfc3ed5e4f5653c0f
#
_entry.id   dce55a23a75f518cfc3ed5e4f5653c0f
#
_cell.length_a   1.000
_cell.length_b   1.000
_cell.length_c   1.000
_cell.angle_alpha   90.00
_cell.angle_beta   90.00
_cell.angle_gamma   90.00
#
_symmetry.space_group_name_H-M   'P 1'
#
loop_
_entity.id
_entity.type
_entity.pdbx_description
1 polymer ?
#
loop_
_entity_poly.entity_id
_entity_poly.type
_entity_poly.pdbx_seq_one_letter_code
_entity_poly.pdbx_strand_id
1 'polypeptide(L)'
;DGELRNSGALYRGSTLPGAIAATKTFQSFYLVDQGEIDFSQEWPNLSEVSAFVDTDDNNIDIEVVSATSMNVDARAVQGEIRQNEEGDIWLSLKGEASGITADGLDYLQSAPVGQGLKNAFLGWQSEGGFTSDIEVEVPFNNPDNDTDVRLDILLNSNSLYIPEYEIAVRELDGPVIFD
;
A
#
# COMPACT_ATOMS: atom_id res chain seq x y z
N ASP A 1 -0.18 -13.57 11.49
CA ASP A 1 0.26 -13.55 12.90
C ASP A 1 0.76 -12.16 13.28
N GLY A 2 0.85 -11.84 14.57
CA GLY A 2 1.30 -10.55 15.07
C GLY A 2 0.82 -10.32 16.51
N GLU A 3 1.34 -9.26 17.15
CA GLU A 3 0.94 -8.88 18.49
C GLU A 3 0.13 -7.58 18.46
N LEU A 4 -1.07 -7.60 19.05
CA LEU A 4 -1.85 -6.39 19.28
C LEU A 4 -1.51 -5.84 20.67
N ARG A 5 -0.96 -4.63 20.71
CA ARG A 5 -0.63 -3.92 21.94
C ARG A 5 -1.49 -2.69 22.11
N ASN A 6 -1.89 -2.40 23.38
CA ASN A 6 -2.63 -1.19 23.72
C ASN A 6 -3.84 -0.92 22.82
N SER A 7 -4.62 -1.96 22.53
CA SER A 7 -5.84 -1.84 21.73
C SER A 7 -7.05 -1.47 22.59
N GLY A 8 -8.00 -0.76 22.03
CA GLY A 8 -9.22 -0.38 22.74
C GLY A 8 -10.39 -0.18 21.79
N ALA A 9 -11.60 -0.27 22.34
CA ALA A 9 -12.83 0.00 21.59
C ALA A 9 -13.84 0.72 22.47
N LEU A 10 -14.62 1.62 21.88
CA LEU A 10 -15.70 2.36 22.49
C LEU A 10 -16.95 2.29 21.62
N TYR A 11 -18.04 1.80 22.21
CA TYR A 11 -19.35 1.83 21.56
C TYR A 11 -20.27 2.78 22.34
N ARG A 12 -20.94 3.67 21.62
CA ARG A 12 -22.01 4.53 22.16
C ARG A 12 -23.27 4.29 21.36
N GLY A 13 -24.40 4.15 22.05
CA GLY A 13 -25.72 3.99 21.43
C GLY A 13 -26.51 2.85 22.03
N SER A 14 -27.72 2.66 21.49
CA SER A 14 -28.62 1.60 21.94
C SER A 14 -28.26 0.26 21.29
N THR A 15 -28.17 -0.80 22.09
CA THR A 15 -27.99 -2.18 21.62
C THR A 15 -29.32 -2.87 21.29
N LEU A 16 -30.47 -2.18 21.46
CA LEU A 16 -31.80 -2.77 21.22
C LEU A 16 -32.02 -2.98 19.70
N PRO A 17 -32.72 -4.06 19.33
CA PRO A 17 -33.14 -4.28 17.98
C PRO A 17 -34.00 -3.10 17.47
N GLY A 18 -33.71 -2.58 16.27
CA GLY A 18 -34.44 -1.46 15.66
C GLY A 18 -34.01 -0.06 16.12
N ALA A 19 -32.96 0.07 16.95
CA ALA A 19 -32.39 1.37 17.26
C ALA A 19 -31.80 2.04 15.99
N ILE A 20 -32.02 3.36 15.87
CA ILE A 20 -31.63 4.16 14.71
C ILE A 20 -30.09 4.15 14.56
N ALA A 21 -29.58 3.77 13.41
CA ALA A 21 -28.13 3.67 13.14
C ALA A 21 -27.38 4.99 13.38
N ALA A 22 -27.96 6.13 12.97
CA ALA A 22 -27.40 7.47 13.15
C ALA A 22 -27.18 7.90 14.63
N THR A 23 -27.67 7.11 15.60
CA THR A 23 -27.46 7.35 17.04
C THR A 23 -26.40 6.45 17.64
N LYS A 24 -25.72 5.66 16.82
CA LYS A 24 -24.71 4.70 17.24
C LYS A 24 -23.35 5.18 16.71
N THR A 25 -22.33 5.12 17.55
CA THR A 25 -20.94 5.34 17.15
C THR A 25 -20.09 4.19 17.69
N PHE A 26 -19.15 3.77 16.86
CA PHE A 26 -18.15 2.79 17.21
C PHE A 26 -16.77 3.36 16.91
N GLN A 27 -15.91 3.39 17.91
CA GLN A 27 -14.52 3.82 17.77
C GLN A 27 -13.61 2.71 18.28
N SER A 28 -12.53 2.44 17.59
CA SER A 28 -11.51 1.51 18.07
C SER A 28 -10.14 1.89 17.59
N PHE A 29 -9.13 1.50 18.34
CA PHE A 29 -7.75 1.67 17.94
C PHE A 29 -6.96 0.39 18.22
N TYR A 30 -5.96 0.17 17.37
CA TYR A 30 -5.08 -1.00 17.42
C TYR A 30 -3.64 -0.57 17.19
N LEU A 31 -2.75 -1.03 18.07
CA LEU A 31 -1.31 -0.97 17.83
C LEU A 31 -0.85 -2.37 17.42
N VAL A 32 -0.41 -2.51 16.19
CA VAL A 32 0.13 -3.75 15.63
C VAL A 32 1.64 -3.71 15.74
N ASP A 33 2.24 -4.79 16.22
CA ASP A 33 3.68 -4.96 16.31
C ASP A 33 4.09 -6.30 15.72
N GLN A 34 5.04 -6.29 14.78
CA GLN A 34 5.51 -7.48 14.05
C GLN A 34 4.38 -8.29 13.39
N GLY A 35 3.40 -7.58 12.80
CA GLY A 35 2.25 -8.20 12.15
C GLY A 35 2.60 -8.84 10.81
N GLU A 36 1.88 -9.93 10.49
CA GLU A 36 1.75 -10.46 9.13
C GLU A 36 0.32 -10.23 8.68
N ILE A 37 0.15 -9.55 7.54
CA ILE A 37 -1.15 -9.16 7.02
C ILE A 37 -1.32 -9.69 5.61
N ASP A 38 -2.32 -10.53 5.43
CA ASP A 38 -2.87 -10.98 4.16
C ASP A 38 -4.25 -10.33 3.99
N PHE A 39 -4.29 -9.22 3.27
CA PHE A 39 -5.52 -8.43 3.13
C PHE A 39 -6.26 -8.69 1.82
N SER A 40 -5.58 -9.28 0.83
CA SER A 40 -6.19 -9.62 -0.45
C SER A 40 -5.36 -10.70 -1.16
N GLN A 41 -6.03 -11.64 -1.84
CA GLN A 41 -5.35 -12.68 -2.63
C GLN A 41 -4.57 -12.13 -3.84
N GLU A 42 -4.86 -10.91 -4.25
CA GLU A 42 -4.25 -10.27 -5.42
C GLU A 42 -3.02 -9.43 -5.07
N TRP A 43 -2.90 -9.01 -3.80
CA TRP A 43 -1.76 -8.24 -3.33
C TRP A 43 -0.73 -9.13 -2.63
N PRO A 44 0.56 -8.86 -2.78
CA PRO A 44 1.59 -9.51 -1.96
C PRO A 44 1.37 -9.27 -0.47
N ASN A 45 1.62 -10.30 0.34
CA ASN A 45 1.47 -10.22 1.79
C ASN A 45 2.43 -9.19 2.39
N LEU A 46 1.99 -8.56 3.47
CA LEU A 46 2.84 -7.70 4.30
C LEU A 46 3.38 -8.49 5.49
N SER A 47 4.64 -8.31 5.79
CA SER A 47 5.33 -8.86 6.96
C SER A 47 6.03 -7.76 7.77
N GLU A 48 6.41 -8.08 9.00
CA GLU A 48 7.08 -7.15 9.92
C GLU A 48 6.35 -5.82 10.11
N VAL A 49 5.01 -5.86 10.02
CA VAL A 49 4.17 -4.67 10.07
C VAL A 49 4.17 -4.10 11.49
N SER A 50 4.58 -2.82 11.60
CA SER A 50 4.39 -2.01 12.80
C SER A 50 3.49 -0.84 12.43
N ALA A 51 2.26 -0.83 12.97
CA ALA A 51 1.24 0.13 12.56
C ALA A 51 0.30 0.51 13.70
N PHE A 52 -0.24 1.72 13.59
CA PHE A 52 -1.38 2.19 14.38
C PHE A 52 -2.60 2.29 13.45
N VAL A 53 -3.73 1.77 13.90
CA VAL A 53 -5.00 1.83 13.17
C VAL A 53 -6.04 2.43 14.10
N ASP A 54 -6.70 3.48 13.65
CA ASP A 54 -7.83 4.12 14.32
C ASP A 54 -9.08 4.01 13.47
N THR A 55 -10.20 3.71 14.10
CA THR A 55 -11.49 3.60 13.41
C THR A 55 -12.53 4.51 14.09
N ASP A 56 -13.24 5.27 13.30
CA ASP A 56 -14.38 6.08 13.73
C ASP A 56 -15.57 5.81 12.79
N ASP A 57 -16.50 4.99 13.26
CA ASP A 57 -17.61 4.43 12.49
C ASP A 57 -17.12 3.72 11.20
N ASN A 58 -17.28 4.36 10.04
CA ASN A 58 -16.89 3.83 8.74
C ASN A 58 -15.54 4.37 8.24
N ASN A 59 -14.92 5.27 9.00
CA ASN A 59 -13.63 5.83 8.64
C ASN A 59 -12.52 5.04 9.34
N ILE A 60 -11.47 4.76 8.61
CA ILE A 60 -10.29 4.08 9.15
C ILE A 60 -9.07 4.92 8.78
N ASP A 61 -8.26 5.24 9.77
CA ASP A 61 -6.96 5.89 9.61
C ASP A 61 -5.87 4.88 9.98
N ILE A 62 -4.84 4.82 9.16
CA ILE A 62 -3.75 3.85 9.28
C ILE A 62 -2.42 4.61 9.24
N GLU A 63 -1.59 4.42 10.25
CA GLU A 63 -0.21 4.91 10.28
C GLU A 63 0.73 3.71 10.33
N VAL A 64 1.41 3.40 9.22
CA VAL A 64 2.42 2.34 9.17
C VAL A 64 3.79 2.96 9.42
N VAL A 65 4.42 2.55 10.50
CA VAL A 65 5.81 2.93 10.82
C VAL A 65 6.77 2.18 9.92
N SER A 66 6.55 0.87 9.76
CA SER A 66 7.31 -0.01 8.88
C SER A 66 6.50 -1.22 8.46
N ALA A 67 6.76 -1.70 7.26
CA ALA A 67 6.29 -2.99 6.75
C ALA A 67 7.26 -3.47 5.66
N THR A 68 7.28 -4.76 5.41
CA THR A 68 8.04 -5.36 4.30
C THR A 68 7.12 -6.20 3.43
N SER A 69 7.25 -6.11 2.12
CA SER A 69 6.54 -6.95 1.15
C SER A 69 7.47 -7.32 0.00
N MET A 70 7.66 -8.62 -0.25
CA MET A 70 8.55 -9.12 -1.32
C MET A 70 9.96 -8.46 -1.30
N ASN A 71 10.56 -8.27 -0.10
CA ASN A 71 11.84 -7.58 0.14
C ASN A 71 11.83 -6.06 -0.20
N VAL A 72 10.67 -5.47 -0.41
CA VAL A 72 10.50 -4.03 -0.49
C VAL A 72 10.06 -3.51 0.88
N ASP A 73 10.83 -2.60 1.43
CA ASP A 73 10.53 -1.94 2.70
C ASP A 73 9.61 -0.74 2.46
N ALA A 74 8.52 -0.66 3.21
CA ALA A 74 7.63 0.51 3.27
C ALA A 74 7.78 1.20 4.63
N ARG A 75 7.80 2.54 4.63
CA ARG A 75 7.96 3.35 5.84
C ARG A 75 7.10 4.61 5.79
N ALA A 76 6.75 5.09 6.99
CA ALA A 76 5.99 6.31 7.16
C ALA A 76 4.73 6.37 6.26
N VAL A 77 4.06 5.23 6.07
CA VAL A 77 2.87 5.16 5.22
C VAL A 77 1.66 5.62 6.01
N GLN A 78 0.96 6.59 5.45
CA GLN A 78 -0.35 7.03 5.91
C GLN A 78 -1.41 6.42 5.00
N GLY A 79 -2.41 5.80 5.61
CA GLY A 79 -3.52 5.18 4.93
C GLY A 79 -4.86 5.69 5.44
N GLU A 80 -5.80 5.85 4.54
CA GLU A 80 -7.16 6.23 4.87
C GLU A 80 -8.14 5.36 4.10
N ILE A 81 -9.13 4.79 4.83
CA ILE A 81 -10.29 4.16 4.19
C ILE A 81 -11.49 5.07 4.40
N ARG A 82 -12.09 5.51 3.32
CA ARG A 82 -13.22 6.43 3.31
C ARG A 82 -14.31 5.95 2.37
N GLN A 83 -15.54 6.30 2.71
CA GLN A 83 -16.69 6.11 1.83
C GLN A 83 -17.11 7.46 1.25
N ASN A 84 -17.27 7.54 -0.07
CA ASN A 84 -17.77 8.73 -0.75
C ASN A 84 -19.32 8.85 -0.64
N GLU A 85 -19.87 9.94 -1.17
CA GLU A 85 -21.34 10.21 -1.16
C GLU A 85 -22.13 9.19 -1.98
N GLU A 86 -21.50 8.51 -2.94
CA GLU A 86 -22.10 7.50 -3.82
C GLU A 86 -22.10 6.11 -3.18
N GLY A 87 -21.36 5.95 -2.06
CA GLY A 87 -21.24 4.70 -1.34
C GLY A 87 -20.01 3.87 -1.72
N ASP A 88 -19.14 4.36 -2.60
CA ASP A 88 -17.90 3.70 -2.96
C ASP A 88 -16.87 3.84 -1.82
N ILE A 89 -16.17 2.76 -1.55
CA ILE A 89 -15.14 2.70 -0.50
C ILE A 89 -13.77 2.71 -1.17
N TRP A 90 -12.93 3.63 -0.74
CA TRP A 90 -11.57 3.81 -1.24
C TRP A 90 -10.54 3.67 -0.11
N LEU A 91 -9.43 3.03 -0.43
CA LEU A 91 -8.20 3.06 0.34
C LEU A 91 -7.23 4.02 -0.37
N SER A 92 -6.81 5.07 0.31
CA SER A 92 -5.72 5.95 -0.13
C SER A 92 -4.50 5.67 0.73
N LEU A 93 -3.34 5.46 0.10
CA LEU A 93 -2.05 5.24 0.77
C LEU A 93 -1.01 6.23 0.26
N LYS A 94 -0.23 6.80 1.17
CA LYS A 94 0.92 7.66 0.86
C LYS A 94 2.07 7.34 1.78
N GLY A 95 3.27 7.19 1.24
CA GLY A 95 4.44 6.90 2.05
C GLY A 95 5.69 6.67 1.22
N GLU A 96 6.68 6.05 1.84
CA GLU A 96 7.98 5.78 1.24
C GLU A 96 8.17 4.28 1.05
N ALA A 97 8.79 3.90 -0.07
CA ALA A 97 9.27 2.54 -0.31
C ALA A 97 10.76 2.55 -0.66
N SER A 98 11.45 1.46 -0.32
CA SER A 98 12.87 1.30 -0.65
C SER A 98 13.26 -0.17 -0.77
N GLY A 99 14.32 -0.45 -1.52
CA GLY A 99 14.80 -1.82 -1.69
C GLY A 99 15.83 -1.95 -2.81
N ILE A 100 16.06 -3.19 -3.22
CA ILE A 100 16.80 -3.48 -4.46
C ILE A 100 15.81 -3.28 -5.62
N THR A 101 16.28 -2.68 -6.71
CA THR A 101 15.40 -2.36 -7.84
C THR A 101 14.81 -3.60 -8.49
N ALA A 102 15.52 -4.73 -8.48
CA ALA A 102 14.99 -6.00 -8.97
C ALA A 102 13.74 -6.45 -8.18
N ASP A 103 13.80 -6.37 -6.83
CA ASP A 103 12.66 -6.74 -5.97
C ASP A 103 11.46 -5.78 -6.18
N GLY A 104 11.75 -4.48 -6.40
CA GLY A 104 10.72 -3.50 -6.76
C GLY A 104 10.02 -3.82 -8.08
N LEU A 105 10.78 -4.24 -9.11
CA LEU A 105 10.23 -4.68 -10.39
C LEU A 105 9.37 -5.96 -10.23
N ASP A 106 9.82 -6.92 -9.43
CA ASP A 106 9.07 -8.15 -9.14
C ASP A 106 7.77 -7.85 -8.36
N TYR A 107 7.83 -6.88 -7.43
CA TYR A 107 6.64 -6.41 -6.72
C TYR A 107 5.60 -5.82 -7.69
N LEU A 108 6.01 -4.91 -8.59
CA LEU A 108 5.13 -4.31 -9.59
C LEU A 108 4.49 -5.35 -10.53
N GLN A 109 5.21 -6.42 -10.87
CA GLN A 109 4.64 -7.50 -11.68
C GLN A 109 3.61 -8.34 -10.91
N SER A 110 3.78 -8.48 -9.61
CA SER A 110 2.93 -9.30 -8.74
C SER A 110 1.69 -8.57 -8.23
N ALA A 111 1.81 -7.26 -7.91
CA ALA A 111 0.70 -6.45 -7.40
C ALA A 111 -0.36 -6.17 -8.49
N PRO A 112 -1.63 -5.94 -8.14
CA PRO A 112 -2.71 -5.63 -9.10
C PRO A 112 -2.68 -4.15 -9.53
N VAL A 113 -1.49 -3.67 -9.91
CA VAL A 113 -1.31 -2.36 -10.51
C VAL A 113 -1.75 -2.39 -11.98
N GLY A 114 -2.06 -1.24 -12.55
CA GLY A 114 -2.55 -1.13 -13.92
C GLY A 114 -1.68 -1.86 -14.96
N GLN A 115 -2.31 -2.51 -15.95
CA GLN A 115 -1.61 -3.31 -16.94
C GLN A 115 -0.59 -2.49 -17.76
N GLY A 116 -0.82 -1.18 -17.90
CA GLY A 116 0.12 -0.27 -18.55
C GLY A 116 1.47 -0.22 -17.84
N LEU A 117 1.45 -0.11 -16.50
CA LEU A 117 2.66 -0.09 -15.67
C LEU A 117 3.41 -1.43 -15.74
N LYS A 118 2.69 -2.56 -15.63
CA LYS A 118 3.28 -3.90 -15.78
C LYS A 118 3.96 -4.07 -17.13
N ASN A 119 3.31 -3.67 -18.20
CA ASN A 119 3.84 -3.78 -19.55
C ASN A 119 5.07 -2.90 -19.76
N ALA A 120 5.10 -1.71 -19.15
CA ALA A 120 6.24 -0.78 -19.28
C ALA A 120 7.54 -1.39 -18.72
N PHE A 121 7.46 -2.25 -17.71
CA PHE A 121 8.62 -2.88 -17.07
C PHE A 121 8.77 -4.37 -17.36
N LEU A 122 8.00 -4.90 -18.30
CA LEU A 122 8.00 -6.34 -18.57
C LEU A 122 9.39 -6.82 -19.02
N GLY A 123 9.94 -7.74 -18.26
CA GLY A 123 11.23 -8.36 -18.56
C GLY A 123 12.47 -7.48 -18.28
N TRP A 124 12.29 -6.30 -17.71
CA TRP A 124 13.43 -5.48 -17.28
C TRP A 124 14.23 -6.19 -16.20
N GLN A 125 15.54 -6.05 -16.27
CA GLN A 125 16.47 -6.58 -15.28
C GLN A 125 17.27 -5.42 -14.71
N SER A 126 17.40 -5.35 -13.41
CA SER A 126 18.11 -4.28 -12.72
C SER A 126 18.93 -4.80 -11.56
N GLU A 127 20.05 -4.13 -11.31
CA GLU A 127 20.84 -4.22 -10.09
C GLU A 127 20.99 -2.82 -9.53
N GLY A 128 21.09 -2.68 -8.22
CA GLY A 128 21.17 -1.40 -7.52
C GLY A 128 19.99 -1.20 -6.59
N GLY A 129 19.90 -0.02 -6.01
CA GLY A 129 18.87 0.32 -5.03
C GLY A 129 17.89 1.38 -5.55
N PHE A 130 16.74 1.46 -4.92
CA PHE A 130 15.80 2.55 -5.11
C PHE A 130 15.24 3.05 -3.79
N THR A 131 14.80 4.30 -3.81
CA THR A 131 13.84 4.87 -2.87
C THR A 131 12.71 5.48 -3.68
N SER A 132 11.49 5.45 -3.17
CA SER A 132 10.33 5.99 -3.88
C SER A 132 9.35 6.61 -2.90
N ASP A 133 8.80 7.77 -3.27
CA ASP A 133 7.52 8.20 -2.74
C ASP A 133 6.41 7.47 -3.48
N ILE A 134 5.44 6.94 -2.75
CA ILE A 134 4.32 6.17 -3.28
C ILE A 134 3.00 6.85 -2.94
N GLU A 135 2.10 6.92 -3.90
CA GLU A 135 0.69 7.23 -3.70
C GLU A 135 -0.13 6.16 -4.41
N VAL A 136 -1.07 5.55 -3.69
CA VAL A 136 -1.91 4.48 -4.22
C VAL A 136 -3.36 4.73 -3.81
N GLU A 137 -4.28 4.63 -4.77
CA GLU A 137 -5.72 4.65 -4.53
C GLU A 137 -6.34 3.35 -5.02
N VAL A 138 -6.98 2.62 -4.12
CA VAL A 138 -7.59 1.30 -4.38
C VAL A 138 -9.09 1.37 -4.14
N PRO A 139 -9.94 1.09 -5.14
CA PRO A 139 -11.37 0.92 -4.93
C PRO A 139 -11.66 -0.46 -4.31
N PHE A 140 -12.40 -0.50 -3.19
CA PHE A 140 -12.72 -1.77 -2.54
C PHE A 140 -14.01 -2.44 -3.01
N ASN A 141 -15.02 -1.65 -3.34
CA ASN A 141 -16.36 -2.17 -3.62
C ASN A 141 -16.89 -1.83 -5.01
N ASN A 142 -16.08 -1.20 -5.84
CA ASN A 142 -16.44 -0.87 -7.22
C ASN A 142 -15.37 -1.42 -8.19
N PRO A 143 -15.58 -2.63 -8.75
CA PRO A 143 -14.60 -3.28 -9.63
C PRO A 143 -14.46 -2.59 -11.01
N ASP A 144 -15.35 -1.64 -11.33
CA ASP A 144 -15.27 -0.85 -12.58
C ASP A 144 -14.25 0.30 -12.47
N ASN A 145 -13.78 0.60 -11.24
CA ASN A 145 -12.75 1.58 -11.00
C ASN A 145 -11.38 0.90 -10.95
N ASP A 146 -10.42 1.47 -11.63
CA ASP A 146 -9.04 0.99 -11.62
C ASP A 146 -8.28 1.48 -10.36
N THR A 147 -7.28 0.71 -9.95
CA THR A 147 -6.28 1.15 -8.97
C THR A 147 -5.40 2.22 -9.61
N ASP A 148 -5.30 3.38 -8.96
CA ASP A 148 -4.41 4.47 -9.36
C ASP A 148 -3.10 4.38 -8.57
N VAL A 149 -1.96 4.49 -9.26
CA VAL A 149 -0.63 4.36 -8.66
C VAL A 149 0.28 5.44 -9.21
N ARG A 150 0.81 6.25 -8.32
CA ARG A 150 1.87 7.22 -8.61
C ARG A 150 3.14 6.85 -7.85
N LEU A 151 4.26 6.86 -8.58
CA LEU A 151 5.59 6.54 -8.06
C LEU A 151 6.60 7.61 -8.45
N ASP A 152 7.22 8.24 -7.49
CA ASP A 152 8.36 9.12 -7.66
C ASP A 152 9.62 8.38 -7.19
N ILE A 153 10.34 7.73 -8.12
CA ILE A 153 11.43 6.81 -7.82
C ILE A 153 12.77 7.53 -7.96
N LEU A 154 13.66 7.37 -6.99
CA LEU A 154 15.06 7.75 -7.07
C LEU A 154 15.93 6.50 -7.17
N LEU A 155 16.61 6.34 -8.30
CA LEU A 155 17.55 5.24 -8.54
C LEU A 155 18.94 5.57 -7.99
N ASN A 156 19.58 4.57 -7.38
CA ASN A 156 20.91 4.66 -6.78
C ASN A 156 21.83 3.60 -7.37
N SER A 157 22.83 4.03 -8.15
CA SER A 157 23.87 3.17 -8.72
C SER A 157 23.32 1.94 -9.45
N ASN A 158 22.28 2.15 -10.25
CA ASN A 158 21.62 1.07 -10.95
C ASN A 158 22.32 0.66 -12.23
N SER A 159 22.30 -0.63 -12.53
CA SER A 159 22.43 -1.14 -13.88
C SER A 159 21.06 -1.60 -14.36
N LEU A 160 20.72 -1.32 -15.60
CA LEU A 160 19.44 -1.65 -16.20
C LEU A 160 19.67 -2.35 -17.54
N TYR A 161 19.01 -3.49 -17.73
CA TYR A 161 18.94 -4.17 -19.01
C TYR A 161 17.50 -4.32 -19.46
N ILE A 162 17.20 -3.84 -20.68
CA ILE A 162 15.89 -3.90 -21.31
C ILE A 162 15.99 -4.90 -22.48
N PRO A 163 15.54 -6.16 -22.29
CA PRO A 163 15.74 -7.21 -23.30
C PRO A 163 15.08 -6.92 -24.64
N GLU A 164 13.90 -6.29 -24.65
CA GLU A 164 13.14 -5.99 -25.86
C GLU A 164 13.94 -5.14 -26.87
N TYR A 165 14.80 -4.25 -26.36
CA TYR A 165 15.59 -3.33 -27.17
C TYR A 165 17.08 -3.66 -27.14
N GLU A 166 17.51 -4.70 -26.44
CA GLU A 166 18.92 -5.06 -26.19
C GLU A 166 19.72 -3.87 -25.60
N ILE A 167 19.05 -3.02 -24.81
CA ILE A 167 19.67 -1.83 -24.22
C ILE A 167 20.20 -2.19 -22.82
N ALA A 168 21.48 -1.92 -22.59
CA ALA A 168 22.11 -1.98 -21.27
C ALA A 168 22.60 -0.60 -20.85
N VAL A 169 22.18 -0.13 -19.67
CA VAL A 169 22.61 1.12 -19.05
C VAL A 169 23.32 0.77 -17.75
N ARG A 170 24.40 1.47 -17.42
CA ARG A 170 25.15 1.29 -16.17
C ARG A 170 25.33 2.62 -15.48
N GLU A 171 25.55 2.57 -14.17
CA GLU A 171 25.72 3.75 -13.32
C GLU A 171 24.55 4.74 -13.51
N LEU A 172 23.32 4.20 -13.49
CA LEU A 172 22.10 4.98 -13.61
C LEU A 172 21.71 5.52 -12.24
N ASP A 173 21.77 6.83 -12.10
CA ASP A 173 21.33 7.57 -10.92
C ASP A 173 20.31 8.63 -11.36
N GLY A 174 19.28 8.85 -10.56
CA GLY A 174 18.35 9.93 -10.79
C GLY A 174 16.87 9.55 -10.67
N PRO A 175 15.99 10.54 -10.84
CA PRO A 175 14.55 10.34 -10.66
C PRO A 175 13.89 9.70 -11.88
N VAL A 176 12.90 8.86 -11.61
CA VAL A 176 11.96 8.28 -12.58
C VAL A 176 10.55 8.48 -12.00
N ILE A 177 9.66 9.09 -12.77
CA ILE A 177 8.30 9.43 -12.33
C ILE A 177 7.30 8.64 -13.18
N PHE A 178 6.32 8.05 -12.51
CA PHE A 178 5.13 7.42 -13.09
C PHE A 178 3.87 8.05 -12.53
N ASP A 179 2.98 8.45 -13.43
CA ASP A 179 1.63 8.96 -13.17
C ASP A 179 0.61 8.07 -13.87
#